data_50d730000c49bb532ed8d9e4f68d8aca
#
_entry.id   50d730000c49bb532ed8d9e4f68d8aca
#
_cell.length_a   1.000
_cell.length_b   1.000
_cell.length_c   1.000
_cell.angle_alpha   90.00
_cell.angle_beta   90.00
_cell.angle_gamma   90.00
#
_symmetry.space_group_name_H-M   'P 1'
#
loop_
_entity.id
_entity.type
_entity.pdbx_description
1 polymer ?
#
loop_
_entity_poly.entity_id
_entity_poly.type
_entity_poly.pdbx_seq_one_letter_code
_entity_poly.pdbx_strand_id
1 'polypeptide(L)'
;DLAIGTTNQFTVTAASGQSVGISAGPVEIDGEQLYVTAVDQTTGVCTLDPGFGRGYGGTTVASHTAGAKVITRPKWARRTVMKQLNETLGGLFPDLFGIETFTGTVTYPLYKYALPAGAQWILTVQWQDPIGNWVAAHSYSLDPYDQSLLLGDGPMIGRPLRVLYAIEPGLFVNESDDYVATTGLPLSTVDLVTIGTVARLVPGIDISRAQLTSVEQSDRSRVIPPNAGMNVGSYLEKKFAQRLANEAKSLRRVYRPRIRRVF
;
A
#
# COMPACT_ATOMS: atom_id res chain seq x y z
N ASP A 1 -10.28 -11.54 26.48
CA ASP A 1 -9.35 -12.28 25.61
C ASP A 1 -10.13 -13.18 24.67
N LEU A 2 -9.80 -13.12 23.39
CA LEU A 2 -10.39 -13.96 22.36
C LEU A 2 -9.30 -14.93 21.87
N ALA A 3 -9.38 -16.20 22.32
CA ALA A 3 -8.43 -17.23 21.89
C ALA A 3 -8.71 -17.71 20.46
N ILE A 4 -7.66 -18.12 19.72
CA ILE A 4 -7.81 -18.69 18.38
C ILE A 4 -8.62 -19.99 18.46
N GLY A 5 -9.75 -20.04 17.76
CA GLY A 5 -10.48 -21.28 17.42
C GLY A 5 -11.45 -21.85 18.45
N THR A 6 -11.64 -21.25 19.63
CA THR A 6 -12.45 -21.90 20.68
C THR A 6 -13.58 -21.06 21.28
N THR A 7 -13.59 -19.76 21.09
CA THR A 7 -14.63 -18.91 21.72
C THR A 7 -15.47 -18.20 20.66
N ASN A 8 -16.77 -18.53 20.68
CA ASN A 8 -17.79 -17.82 19.89
C ASN A 8 -18.35 -16.59 20.62
N GLN A 9 -17.68 -16.12 21.65
CA GLN A 9 -18.11 -14.96 22.43
C GLN A 9 -16.93 -14.11 22.88
N PHE A 10 -17.16 -12.81 22.97
CA PHE A 10 -16.25 -11.85 23.60
C PHE A 10 -17.06 -10.81 24.37
N THR A 11 -16.46 -10.21 25.36
CA THR A 11 -17.10 -9.17 26.16
C THR A 11 -16.52 -7.80 25.83
N VAL A 12 -17.39 -6.83 25.59
CA VAL A 12 -17.02 -5.44 25.39
C VAL A 12 -17.38 -4.66 26.65
N THR A 13 -16.41 -3.91 27.14
CA THR A 13 -16.61 -3.02 28.27
C THR A 13 -16.86 -1.61 27.74
N ALA A 14 -18.03 -1.06 28.02
CA ALA A 14 -18.30 0.35 27.77
C ALA A 14 -17.59 1.23 28.81
N ALA A 15 -17.29 2.48 28.44
CA ALA A 15 -16.89 3.46 29.43
C ALA A 15 -17.96 3.61 30.52
N SER A 16 -17.53 3.86 31.76
CA SER A 16 -18.44 3.94 32.90
C SER A 16 -19.66 4.84 32.63
N GLY A 17 -20.86 4.27 32.80
CA GLY A 17 -22.14 5.00 32.60
C GLY A 17 -22.65 5.05 31.17
N GLN A 18 -22.00 4.39 30.22
CA GLN A 18 -22.44 4.29 28.82
C GLN A 18 -22.95 2.87 28.51
N SER A 19 -23.96 2.76 27.67
CA SER A 19 -24.36 1.46 27.08
C SER A 19 -23.26 1.00 26.10
N VAL A 20 -23.15 -0.31 25.92
CA VAL A 20 -22.10 -0.91 25.06
C VAL A 20 -22.18 -0.43 23.61
N GLY A 21 -23.35 0.08 23.15
CA GLY A 21 -23.51 0.71 21.84
C GLY A 21 -23.23 -0.19 20.63
N ILE A 22 -22.99 -1.49 20.87
CA ILE A 22 -22.79 -2.49 19.83
C ILE A 22 -24.13 -3.11 19.46
N SER A 23 -24.33 -3.32 18.17
CA SER A 23 -25.46 -4.08 17.63
C SER A 23 -24.94 -5.23 16.79
N ALA A 24 -25.80 -6.21 16.54
CA ALA A 24 -25.49 -7.29 15.61
C ALA A 24 -24.98 -6.78 14.26
N GLY A 25 -24.03 -7.49 13.69
CA GLY A 25 -23.39 -7.15 12.43
C GLY A 25 -21.85 -7.24 12.48
N PRO A 26 -21.18 -6.75 11.44
CA PRO A 26 -19.72 -6.82 11.36
C PRO A 26 -19.07 -5.85 12.37
N VAL A 27 -18.05 -6.36 13.06
CA VAL A 27 -17.16 -5.61 13.93
C VAL A 27 -15.70 -5.92 13.54
N GLU A 28 -14.78 -5.06 13.91
CA GLU A 28 -13.35 -5.26 13.62
C GLU A 28 -12.53 -5.10 14.90
N ILE A 29 -11.64 -6.05 15.16
CA ILE A 29 -10.71 -6.05 16.30
C ILE A 29 -9.31 -6.37 15.73
N ASP A 30 -8.34 -5.47 15.91
CA ASP A 30 -6.94 -5.65 15.49
C ASP A 30 -6.79 -6.12 14.02
N GLY A 31 -7.68 -5.67 13.12
CA GLY A 31 -7.67 -6.05 11.71
C GLY A 31 -8.41 -7.35 11.38
N GLU A 32 -8.82 -8.16 12.37
CA GLU A 32 -9.77 -9.27 12.14
C GLU A 32 -11.19 -8.72 12.09
N GLN A 33 -11.94 -9.12 11.08
CA GLN A 33 -13.38 -8.92 11.04
C GLN A 33 -14.10 -10.09 11.71
N LEU A 34 -15.08 -9.73 12.54
CA LEU A 34 -15.94 -10.65 13.26
C LEU A 34 -17.39 -10.36 12.90
N TYR A 35 -18.24 -11.37 12.85
CA TYR A 35 -19.66 -11.18 12.65
C TYR A 35 -20.42 -11.53 13.93
N VAL A 36 -20.98 -10.49 14.57
CA VAL A 36 -21.76 -10.58 15.81
C VAL A 36 -23.21 -10.84 15.47
N THR A 37 -23.80 -11.92 16.02
CA THR A 37 -25.21 -12.27 15.83
C THR A 37 -26.10 -11.74 16.95
N ALA A 38 -25.57 -11.66 18.15
CA ALA A 38 -26.31 -11.16 19.32
C ALA A 38 -25.39 -10.38 20.27
N VAL A 39 -25.95 -9.40 20.93
CA VAL A 39 -25.28 -8.60 21.97
C VAL A 39 -26.19 -8.49 23.20
N ASP A 40 -25.68 -8.91 24.33
CA ASP A 40 -26.29 -8.60 25.62
C ASP A 40 -25.83 -7.19 26.05
N GLN A 41 -26.73 -6.24 25.98
CA GLN A 41 -26.43 -4.84 26.31
C GLN A 41 -26.13 -4.60 27.79
N THR A 42 -26.54 -5.54 28.66
CA THR A 42 -26.36 -5.44 30.12
C THR A 42 -24.98 -5.94 30.52
N THR A 43 -24.55 -7.07 29.97
CA THR A 43 -23.26 -7.69 30.29
C THR A 43 -22.17 -7.35 29.31
N GLY A 44 -22.51 -6.79 28.15
CA GLY A 44 -21.59 -6.53 27.07
C GLY A 44 -21.10 -7.76 26.31
N VAL A 45 -21.75 -8.93 26.54
CA VAL A 45 -21.35 -10.15 25.84
C VAL A 45 -21.85 -10.13 24.41
N CYS A 46 -20.91 -10.26 23.49
CA CYS A 46 -21.16 -10.38 22.06
C CYS A 46 -21.02 -11.83 21.63
N THR A 47 -22.04 -12.37 21.00
CA THR A 47 -22.04 -13.75 20.45
C THR A 47 -21.73 -13.69 18.96
N LEU A 48 -20.79 -14.49 18.53
CA LEU A 48 -20.37 -14.61 17.13
C LEU A 48 -21.18 -15.70 16.42
N ASP A 49 -21.29 -15.58 15.10
CA ASP A 49 -21.82 -16.67 14.29
C ASP A 49 -20.93 -17.92 14.41
N PRO A 50 -21.47 -19.11 14.65
CA PRO A 50 -20.67 -20.31 14.85
C PRO A 50 -19.94 -20.79 13.57
N GLY A 51 -20.42 -20.41 12.38
CA GLY A 51 -19.86 -20.86 11.11
C GLY A 51 -18.90 -19.86 10.46
N PHE A 52 -19.20 -18.58 10.57
CA PHE A 52 -18.41 -17.52 9.90
C PHE A 52 -18.17 -16.29 10.81
N GLY A 53 -18.42 -16.43 12.09
CA GLY A 53 -18.26 -15.32 13.04
C GLY A 53 -16.83 -14.86 13.25
N ARG A 54 -15.84 -15.73 13.02
CA ARG A 54 -14.41 -15.41 13.04
C ARG A 54 -13.87 -15.34 11.62
N GLY A 55 -12.89 -14.47 11.40
CA GLY A 55 -12.29 -14.30 10.07
C GLY A 55 -13.29 -13.83 9.00
N TYR A 56 -14.36 -13.14 9.41
CA TYR A 56 -15.40 -12.67 8.50
C TYR A 56 -14.78 -11.82 7.36
N GLY A 57 -15.40 -11.90 6.19
CA GLY A 57 -14.86 -11.21 5.02
C GLY A 57 -13.48 -11.72 4.54
N GLY A 58 -13.07 -12.91 5.01
CA GLY A 58 -11.80 -13.55 4.65
C GLY A 58 -10.58 -12.94 5.36
N THR A 59 -10.76 -12.29 6.51
CA THR A 59 -9.67 -11.87 7.38
C THR A 59 -9.05 -13.07 8.11
N THR A 60 -7.80 -12.93 8.54
CA THR A 60 -7.12 -13.99 9.29
C THR A 60 -7.63 -14.01 10.73
N VAL A 61 -7.99 -15.19 11.22
CA VAL A 61 -8.35 -15.40 12.63
C VAL A 61 -7.12 -15.19 13.51
N ALA A 62 -7.22 -14.31 14.49
CA ALA A 62 -6.14 -13.97 15.40
C ALA A 62 -6.61 -14.02 16.88
N SER A 63 -5.67 -14.14 17.81
CA SER A 63 -5.96 -13.91 19.23
C SER A 63 -5.97 -12.40 19.51
N HIS A 64 -6.92 -11.96 20.35
CA HIS A 64 -7.02 -10.56 20.76
C HIS A 64 -6.86 -10.47 22.27
N THR A 65 -6.05 -9.50 22.70
CA THR A 65 -5.82 -9.26 24.13
C THR A 65 -6.93 -8.42 24.73
N ALA A 66 -7.10 -8.52 26.05
CA ALA A 66 -8.00 -7.63 26.78
C ALA A 66 -7.60 -6.17 26.56
N GLY A 67 -8.61 -5.31 26.32
CA GLY A 67 -8.39 -3.90 26.02
C GLY A 67 -8.20 -3.58 24.54
N ALA A 68 -8.20 -4.57 23.65
CA ALA A 68 -8.20 -4.35 22.22
C ALA A 68 -9.41 -3.51 21.79
N LYS A 69 -9.19 -2.56 20.88
CA LYS A 69 -10.25 -1.66 20.41
C LYS A 69 -11.20 -2.38 19.48
N VAL A 70 -12.50 -2.32 19.80
CA VAL A 70 -13.57 -2.84 18.95
C VAL A 70 -14.11 -1.70 18.08
N ILE A 71 -14.09 -1.87 16.78
CA ILE A 71 -14.67 -0.94 15.79
C ILE A 71 -15.98 -1.57 15.31
N THR A 72 -17.09 -0.89 15.56
CA THR A 72 -18.42 -1.38 15.17
C THR A 72 -18.80 -0.83 13.80
N ARG A 73 -19.35 -1.69 12.96
CA ARG A 73 -19.83 -1.35 11.60
C ARG A 73 -18.82 -0.50 10.84
N PRO A 74 -17.57 -0.95 10.66
CA PRO A 74 -16.58 -0.18 9.93
C PRO A 74 -17.14 0.12 8.54
N LYS A 75 -17.10 1.40 8.15
CA LYS A 75 -17.54 1.82 6.80
C LYS A 75 -16.72 1.15 5.72
N TRP A 76 -15.43 1.00 5.99
CA TRP A 76 -14.50 0.17 5.25
C TRP A 76 -13.67 -0.63 6.24
N ALA A 77 -13.60 -1.94 6.00
CA ALA A 77 -12.68 -2.77 6.72
C ALA A 77 -11.24 -2.34 6.46
N ARG A 78 -10.39 -2.36 7.46
CA ARG A 78 -8.97 -2.02 7.32
C ARG A 78 -8.30 -2.82 6.22
N ARG A 79 -8.60 -4.13 6.14
CA ARG A 79 -8.12 -5.00 5.06
C ARG A 79 -8.52 -4.47 3.67
N THR A 80 -9.76 -4.00 3.51
CA THR A 80 -10.21 -3.42 2.24
C THR A 80 -9.43 -2.15 1.91
N VAL A 81 -9.22 -1.29 2.91
CA VAL A 81 -8.39 -0.08 2.74
C VAL A 81 -6.97 -0.44 2.36
N MET A 82 -6.34 -1.40 3.07
CA MET A 82 -4.98 -1.86 2.79
C MET A 82 -4.86 -2.47 1.39
N LYS A 83 -5.84 -3.28 0.98
CA LYS A 83 -5.89 -3.84 -0.37
C LYS A 83 -5.92 -2.74 -1.43
N GLN A 84 -6.83 -1.76 -1.29
CA GLN A 84 -6.95 -0.65 -2.25
C GLN A 84 -5.72 0.26 -2.25
N LEU A 85 -5.08 0.42 -1.08
CA LEU A 85 -3.81 1.11 -0.95
C LEU A 85 -2.71 0.41 -1.75
N ASN A 86 -2.56 -0.89 -1.55
CA ASN A 86 -1.57 -1.70 -2.26
C ASN A 86 -1.84 -1.77 -3.78
N GLU A 87 -3.10 -1.87 -4.20
CA GLU A 87 -3.48 -1.78 -5.61
C GLU A 87 -3.16 -0.42 -6.21
N THR A 88 -3.29 0.65 -5.42
CA THR A 88 -2.90 2.00 -5.86
C THR A 88 -1.38 2.10 -6.00
N LEU A 89 -0.61 1.61 -5.03
CA LEU A 89 0.86 1.60 -5.09
C LEU A 89 1.38 0.79 -6.28
N GLY A 90 0.86 -0.42 -6.50
CA GLY A 90 1.24 -1.25 -7.66
C GLY A 90 0.91 -0.59 -9.00
N GLY A 91 -0.15 0.23 -9.04
CA GLY A 91 -0.52 0.99 -10.25
C GLY A 91 0.32 2.26 -10.50
N LEU A 92 1.22 2.65 -9.59
CA LEU A 92 2.10 3.81 -9.81
C LEU A 92 3.24 3.51 -10.76
N PHE A 93 3.75 2.28 -10.76
CA PHE A 93 4.79 1.87 -11.69
C PHE A 93 4.21 1.70 -13.12
N PRO A 94 4.88 2.16 -14.18
CA PRO A 94 6.24 2.70 -14.27
C PRO A 94 6.37 4.22 -14.13
N ASP A 95 5.31 4.94 -13.85
CA ASP A 95 5.33 6.41 -13.81
C ASP A 95 6.06 6.96 -12.58
N LEU A 96 5.85 6.31 -11.43
CA LEU A 96 6.60 6.54 -10.19
C LEU A 96 7.26 5.24 -9.74
N PHE A 97 8.45 5.36 -9.19
CA PHE A 97 9.27 4.26 -8.74
C PHE A 97 10.07 4.65 -7.51
N GLY A 98 10.38 3.65 -6.68
CA GLY A 98 11.33 3.80 -5.59
C GLY A 98 12.76 3.89 -6.13
N ILE A 99 13.66 4.50 -5.38
CA ILE A 99 15.07 4.63 -5.75
C ILE A 99 15.91 3.97 -4.67
N GLU A 100 16.68 2.99 -5.08
CA GLU A 100 17.64 2.33 -4.21
C GLU A 100 19.06 2.46 -4.71
N THR A 101 19.99 2.18 -3.83
CA THR A 101 21.41 2.27 -4.10
C THR A 101 22.09 0.93 -3.86
N PHE A 102 22.73 0.41 -4.88
CA PHE A 102 23.66 -0.69 -4.77
C PHE A 102 25.09 -0.13 -4.66
N THR A 103 25.87 -0.65 -3.72
CA THR A 103 27.29 -0.30 -3.58
C THR A 103 28.14 -1.54 -3.76
N GLY A 104 29.25 -1.41 -4.46
CA GLY A 104 30.20 -2.46 -4.74
C GLY A 104 31.61 -1.91 -4.93
N THR A 105 32.50 -2.76 -5.35
CA THR A 105 33.88 -2.39 -5.71
C THR A 105 34.17 -2.85 -7.11
N VAL A 106 34.83 -2.02 -7.89
CA VAL A 106 35.25 -2.39 -9.25
C VAL A 106 36.30 -3.48 -9.20
N THR A 107 36.00 -4.67 -9.76
CA THR A 107 36.87 -5.84 -9.76
C THR A 107 37.29 -6.26 -11.16
N TYR A 108 38.52 -6.77 -11.31
CA TYR A 108 39.02 -7.34 -12.55
C TYR A 108 38.97 -8.87 -12.48
N PRO A 109 38.68 -9.61 -13.54
CA PRO A 109 38.36 -9.15 -14.90
C PRO A 109 36.88 -8.87 -15.15
N LEU A 110 36.05 -8.94 -14.09
CA LEU A 110 34.61 -8.88 -14.20
C LEU A 110 34.12 -7.44 -14.18
N TYR A 111 33.74 -6.92 -15.33
CA TYR A 111 32.95 -5.68 -15.42
C TYR A 111 31.44 -5.96 -15.31
N LYS A 112 31.08 -7.13 -14.76
CA LYS A 112 29.70 -7.60 -14.62
C LYS A 112 29.32 -7.68 -13.14
N TYR A 113 28.24 -7.00 -12.75
CA TYR A 113 27.77 -6.91 -11.37
C TYR A 113 26.32 -7.34 -11.32
N ALA A 114 26.03 -8.36 -10.53
CA ALA A 114 24.65 -8.73 -10.23
C ALA A 114 23.97 -7.58 -9.47
N LEU A 115 22.86 -7.11 -10.00
CA LEU A 115 22.01 -6.15 -9.30
C LEU A 115 21.04 -6.88 -8.38
N PRO A 116 20.55 -6.22 -7.32
CA PRO A 116 19.52 -6.80 -6.46
C PRO A 116 18.27 -7.19 -7.26
N ALA A 117 17.63 -8.29 -6.82
CA ALA A 117 16.34 -8.68 -7.37
C ALA A 117 15.33 -7.54 -7.19
N GLY A 118 14.62 -7.19 -8.24
CA GLY A 118 13.69 -6.05 -8.23
C GLY A 118 14.24 -4.76 -8.87
N ALA A 119 15.52 -4.71 -9.23
CA ALA A 119 16.05 -3.60 -10.02
C ALA A 119 15.40 -3.60 -11.41
N GLN A 120 14.61 -2.56 -11.71
CA GLN A 120 13.90 -2.44 -12.99
C GLN A 120 14.70 -1.64 -14.01
N TRP A 121 15.28 -0.51 -13.59
CA TRP A 121 16.07 0.37 -14.44
C TRP A 121 17.28 0.93 -13.72
N ILE A 122 18.38 1.09 -14.44
CA ILE A 122 19.53 1.82 -13.94
C ILE A 122 19.31 3.32 -14.18
N LEU A 123 19.38 4.10 -13.13
CA LEU A 123 19.23 5.55 -13.17
C LEU A 123 20.60 6.23 -13.34
N THR A 124 21.58 5.80 -12.56
CA THR A 124 22.94 6.36 -12.57
C THR A 124 23.94 5.31 -12.10
N VAL A 125 25.06 5.25 -12.77
CA VAL A 125 26.23 4.49 -12.33
C VAL A 125 27.35 5.46 -12.05
N GLN A 126 27.99 5.34 -10.91
CA GLN A 126 29.08 6.21 -10.47
C GLN A 126 30.20 5.35 -9.86
N TRP A 127 31.41 5.78 -10.06
CA TRP A 127 32.59 5.20 -9.41
C TRP A 127 33.42 6.30 -8.75
N GLN A 128 34.24 5.94 -7.76
CA GLN A 128 35.04 6.92 -7.03
C GLN A 128 36.39 7.09 -7.70
N ASP A 129 36.75 8.31 -8.04
CA ASP A 129 38.07 8.66 -8.59
C ASP A 129 39.19 8.55 -7.52
N PRO A 130 40.47 8.67 -7.87
CA PRO A 130 41.58 8.63 -6.91
C PRO A 130 41.52 9.69 -5.80
N ILE A 131 40.82 10.81 -6.05
CA ILE A 131 40.68 11.92 -5.10
C ILE A 131 39.46 11.76 -4.20
N GLY A 132 38.64 10.74 -4.45
CA GLY A 132 37.46 10.45 -3.63
C GLY A 132 36.15 11.03 -4.19
N ASN A 133 36.13 11.66 -5.35
CA ASN A 133 34.92 12.20 -5.94
C ASN A 133 34.12 11.11 -6.70
N TRP A 134 32.80 11.22 -6.68
CA TRP A 134 31.93 10.37 -7.46
C TRP A 134 31.82 10.84 -8.90
N VAL A 135 32.31 10.03 -9.82
CA VAL A 135 32.33 10.30 -11.27
C VAL A 135 31.29 9.41 -11.96
N ALA A 136 30.50 9.98 -12.84
CA ALA A 136 29.51 9.21 -13.59
C ALA A 136 30.22 8.28 -14.61
N ALA A 137 29.81 7.02 -14.63
CA ALA A 137 30.22 6.09 -15.69
C ALA A 137 29.49 6.46 -16.99
N HIS A 138 30.25 6.58 -18.08
CA HIS A 138 29.68 6.95 -19.38
C HIS A 138 29.26 5.77 -20.24
N SER A 139 29.84 4.59 -19.99
CA SER A 139 29.55 3.37 -20.73
C SER A 139 29.14 2.27 -19.76
N TYR A 140 27.86 1.93 -19.79
CA TYR A 140 27.30 0.78 -19.09
C TYR A 140 26.05 0.29 -19.80
N SER A 141 25.72 -0.99 -19.61
CA SER A 141 24.49 -1.62 -20.10
C SER A 141 23.93 -2.58 -19.07
N LEU A 142 22.65 -2.85 -19.17
CA LEU A 142 22.00 -3.93 -18.39
C LEU A 142 21.94 -5.18 -19.27
N ASP A 143 22.44 -6.29 -18.76
CA ASP A 143 22.26 -7.60 -19.39
C ASP A 143 20.82 -8.06 -19.16
N PRO A 144 20.01 -8.25 -20.22
CA PRO A 144 18.60 -8.61 -20.08
C PRO A 144 18.39 -10.05 -19.60
N TYR A 145 19.39 -10.92 -19.68
CA TYR A 145 19.25 -12.32 -19.33
C TYR A 145 19.36 -12.57 -17.82
N ASP A 146 20.29 -11.92 -17.15
CA ASP A 146 20.55 -12.13 -15.74
C ASP A 146 20.46 -10.85 -14.89
N GLN A 147 19.95 -9.78 -15.47
CA GLN A 147 19.78 -8.47 -14.82
C GLN A 147 21.08 -7.94 -14.18
N SER A 148 22.22 -8.22 -14.80
CA SER A 148 23.50 -7.72 -14.33
C SER A 148 23.89 -6.42 -15.04
N LEU A 149 24.57 -5.56 -14.29
CA LEU A 149 25.21 -4.36 -14.81
C LEU A 149 26.51 -4.74 -15.50
N LEU A 150 26.66 -4.39 -16.76
CA LEU A 150 27.91 -4.47 -17.51
C LEU A 150 28.52 -3.07 -17.56
N LEU A 151 29.73 -2.90 -17.04
CA LEU A 151 30.51 -1.68 -17.17
C LEU A 151 31.35 -1.75 -18.45
N GLY A 152 31.29 -0.68 -19.24
CA GLY A 152 32.23 -0.46 -20.34
C GLY A 152 33.54 0.13 -19.85
N ASP A 153 34.23 0.82 -20.75
CA ASP A 153 35.55 1.42 -20.48
C ASP A 153 35.51 2.46 -19.35
N GLY A 154 36.50 2.44 -18.49
CA GLY A 154 36.87 3.57 -17.66
C GLY A 154 36.97 3.42 -16.15
N PRO A 155 36.21 2.57 -15.43
CA PRO A 155 36.34 2.52 -13.98
C PRO A 155 37.69 1.90 -13.57
N MET A 156 38.38 2.54 -12.62
CA MET A 156 39.61 1.98 -12.05
C MET A 156 39.31 0.82 -11.10
N ILE A 157 40.03 -0.28 -11.25
CA ILE A 157 39.97 -1.46 -10.40
C ILE A 157 40.22 -1.09 -8.93
N GLY A 158 39.47 -1.69 -8.03
CA GLY A 158 39.58 -1.47 -6.58
C GLY A 158 38.85 -0.21 -6.09
N ARG A 159 38.19 0.54 -6.97
CA ARG A 159 37.43 1.72 -6.59
C ARG A 159 35.99 1.40 -6.22
N PRO A 160 35.41 2.14 -5.25
CA PRO A 160 33.98 2.03 -4.92
C PRO A 160 33.11 2.33 -6.14
N LEU A 161 32.10 1.47 -6.33
CA LEU A 161 31.04 1.61 -7.31
C LEU A 161 29.72 1.89 -6.61
N ARG A 162 28.94 2.82 -7.14
CA ARG A 162 27.60 3.12 -6.70
C ARG A 162 26.64 3.10 -7.89
N VAL A 163 25.57 2.32 -7.77
CA VAL A 163 24.52 2.22 -8.78
C VAL A 163 23.22 2.66 -8.17
N LEU A 164 22.60 3.70 -8.69
CA LEU A 164 21.24 4.06 -8.37
C LEU A 164 20.32 3.36 -9.37
N TYR A 165 19.33 2.67 -8.87
CA TYR A 165 18.38 1.93 -9.70
C TYR A 165 16.95 2.16 -9.23
N ALA A 166 16.01 2.00 -10.14
CA ALA A 166 14.58 2.09 -9.88
C ALA A 166 14.03 0.73 -9.47
N ILE A 167 13.16 0.74 -8.47
CA ILE A 167 12.38 -0.42 -8.03
C ILE A 167 10.89 -0.12 -8.11
N GLU A 168 10.07 -1.15 -8.21
CA GLU A 168 8.64 -1.00 -7.98
C GLU A 168 8.38 -0.57 -6.55
N PRO A 169 7.39 0.32 -6.29
CA PRO A 169 7.03 0.67 -4.93
C PRO A 169 6.66 -0.56 -4.12
N GLY A 170 7.26 -0.71 -2.94
CA GLY A 170 6.93 -1.78 -2.02
C GLY A 170 5.48 -1.70 -1.53
N LEU A 171 4.90 -2.84 -1.17
CA LEU A 171 3.53 -2.95 -0.70
C LEU A 171 3.50 -3.05 0.84
N PHE A 172 2.48 -2.50 1.46
CA PHE A 172 2.26 -2.62 2.89
C PHE A 172 1.84 -4.04 3.27
N VAL A 173 2.43 -4.57 4.30
CA VAL A 173 2.07 -5.85 4.92
C VAL A 173 1.32 -5.59 6.23
N ASN A 174 1.80 -4.62 7.02
CA ASN A 174 1.24 -4.26 8.31
C ASN A 174 0.81 -2.78 8.33
N GLU A 175 -0.12 -2.45 9.22
CA GLU A 175 -0.57 -1.07 9.42
C GLU A 175 0.49 -0.16 10.02
N SER A 176 1.48 -0.72 10.70
CA SER A 176 2.59 -0.01 11.34
C SER A 176 3.78 0.22 10.41
N ASP A 177 3.72 -0.27 9.18
CA ASP A 177 4.81 -0.13 8.22
C ASP A 177 5.03 1.35 7.89
N ASP A 178 6.29 1.79 7.91
CA ASP A 178 6.65 3.15 7.54
C ASP A 178 6.52 3.36 6.03
N TYR A 179 5.91 4.45 5.62
CA TYR A 179 5.62 4.73 4.22
C TYR A 179 6.89 4.78 3.37
N VAL A 180 7.88 5.55 3.79
CA VAL A 180 9.10 5.78 2.98
C VAL A 180 9.96 4.52 2.95
N ALA A 181 10.12 3.87 4.11
CA ALA A 181 10.93 2.65 4.21
C ALA A 181 10.31 1.49 3.41
N THR A 182 8.98 1.37 3.40
CA THR A 182 8.29 0.27 2.72
C THR A 182 8.18 0.51 1.22
N THR A 183 7.78 1.72 0.81
CA THR A 183 7.48 1.98 -0.61
C THR A 183 8.68 2.50 -1.40
N GLY A 184 9.71 3.01 -0.75
CA GLY A 184 10.81 3.73 -1.39
C GLY A 184 10.41 5.07 -2.00
N LEU A 185 9.16 5.52 -1.79
CA LEU A 185 8.65 6.78 -2.32
C LEU A 185 8.82 7.92 -1.29
N PRO A 186 9.03 9.16 -1.73
CA PRO A 186 9.12 10.30 -0.82
C PRO A 186 7.76 10.64 -0.18
N LEU A 187 7.78 11.23 1.02
CA LEU A 187 6.56 11.66 1.74
C LEU A 187 5.64 12.58 0.93
N SER A 188 6.18 13.34 -0.03
CA SER A 188 5.38 14.21 -0.91
C SER A 188 4.36 13.45 -1.76
N THR A 189 4.52 12.13 -1.92
CA THR A 189 3.61 11.29 -2.70
C THR A 189 2.49 10.66 -1.87
N VAL A 190 2.48 10.82 -0.54
CA VAL A 190 1.43 10.28 0.35
C VAL A 190 0.04 10.77 -0.06
N ASP A 191 -0.10 12.07 -0.36
CA ASP A 191 -1.36 12.65 -0.83
C ASP A 191 -1.86 11.99 -2.11
N LEU A 192 -0.95 11.71 -3.05
CA LEU A 192 -1.27 11.03 -4.31
C LEU A 192 -1.83 9.64 -4.04
N VAL A 193 -1.14 8.85 -3.23
CA VAL A 193 -1.56 7.49 -2.87
C VAL A 193 -2.90 7.51 -2.14
N THR A 194 -3.08 8.47 -1.22
CA THR A 194 -4.34 8.67 -0.50
C THR A 194 -5.48 8.96 -1.47
N ILE A 195 -5.30 9.90 -2.40
CA ILE A 195 -6.33 10.25 -3.41
C ILE A 195 -6.69 9.02 -4.25
N GLY A 196 -5.69 8.26 -4.73
CA GLY A 196 -5.91 7.06 -5.53
C GLY A 196 -6.66 5.97 -4.76
N THR A 197 -6.31 5.76 -3.49
CA THR A 197 -6.98 4.80 -2.61
C THR A 197 -8.43 5.20 -2.36
N VAL A 198 -8.69 6.47 -2.05
CA VAL A 198 -10.06 6.97 -1.83
C VAL A 198 -10.89 6.90 -3.11
N ALA A 199 -10.31 7.22 -4.27
CA ALA A 199 -10.99 7.11 -5.56
C ALA A 199 -11.50 5.68 -5.82
N ARG A 200 -10.77 4.66 -5.39
CA ARG A 200 -11.15 3.24 -5.52
C ARG A 200 -12.18 2.78 -4.48
N LEU A 201 -12.17 3.41 -3.28
CA LEU A 201 -13.09 3.04 -2.19
C LEU A 201 -14.48 3.67 -2.34
N VAL A 202 -14.54 4.91 -2.86
CA VAL A 202 -15.79 5.71 -2.89
C VAL A 202 -16.90 5.06 -3.74
N PRO A 203 -16.65 4.50 -4.93
CA PRO A 203 -17.68 3.83 -5.74
C PRO A 203 -18.36 2.67 -5.02
N GLY A 204 -17.65 1.95 -4.13
CA GLY A 204 -18.21 0.86 -3.32
C GLY A 204 -19.30 1.29 -2.34
N ILE A 205 -19.38 2.59 -1.99
CA ILE A 205 -20.44 3.12 -1.12
C ILE A 205 -21.79 3.13 -1.83
N ASP A 206 -21.82 3.47 -3.09
CA ASP A 206 -23.06 3.56 -3.87
C ASP A 206 -23.68 2.18 -4.12
N ILE A 207 -22.87 1.14 -4.28
CA ILE A 207 -23.35 -0.24 -4.43
C ILE A 207 -24.07 -0.69 -3.16
N SER A 208 -23.49 -0.44 -1.97
CA SER A 208 -24.12 -0.76 -0.69
C SER A 208 -25.42 0.02 -0.47
N ARG A 209 -25.49 1.25 -0.99
CA ARG A 209 -26.73 2.06 -0.93
C ARG A 209 -27.78 1.57 -1.90
N ALA A 210 -27.44 1.18 -3.11
CA ALA A 210 -28.38 0.64 -4.08
C ALA A 210 -29.11 -0.61 -3.55
N GLN A 211 -28.42 -1.43 -2.75
CA GLN A 211 -29.04 -2.58 -2.07
C GLN A 211 -29.98 -2.19 -0.92
N LEU A 212 -29.69 -1.08 -0.21
CA LEU A 212 -30.53 -0.57 0.89
C LEU A 212 -31.72 0.27 0.36
N THR A 213 -31.61 0.87 -0.80
CA THR A 213 -32.62 1.79 -1.36
C THR A 213 -33.91 1.08 -1.79
N SER A 214 -33.90 -0.25 -1.90
CA SER A 214 -35.12 -1.00 -2.17
C SER A 214 -36.11 -1.00 -0.99
N VAL A 215 -35.66 -0.62 0.23
CA VAL A 215 -36.45 -0.68 1.45
C VAL A 215 -36.84 0.71 2.02
N GLU A 216 -36.10 1.78 1.73
CA GLU A 216 -36.28 3.10 2.38
C GLU A 216 -36.33 4.29 1.40
N GLN A 217 -37.09 4.17 0.33
CA GLN A 217 -36.95 5.06 -0.85
C GLN A 217 -37.49 6.50 -0.72
N SER A 218 -38.15 6.92 0.38
CA SER A 218 -38.86 8.23 0.29
C SER A 218 -38.12 9.47 0.79
N ASP A 219 -37.32 9.39 1.85
CA ASP A 219 -36.81 10.63 2.49
C ASP A 219 -35.32 10.93 2.27
N ARG A 220 -34.48 9.90 2.09
CA ARG A 220 -33.03 10.10 1.94
C ARG A 220 -32.57 10.39 0.51
N SER A 221 -33.35 10.05 -0.50
CA SER A 221 -33.03 10.32 -1.91
C SER A 221 -33.01 11.83 -2.25
N ARG A 222 -33.63 12.66 -1.41
CA ARG A 222 -33.64 14.13 -1.60
C ARG A 222 -32.32 14.81 -1.18
N VAL A 223 -31.51 14.19 -0.35
CA VAL A 223 -30.32 14.84 0.24
C VAL A 223 -29.04 14.49 -0.51
N ILE A 224 -28.96 13.31 -1.13
CA ILE A 224 -27.76 12.88 -1.87
C ILE A 224 -28.21 12.32 -3.22
N PRO A 225 -27.84 12.97 -4.33
CA PRO A 225 -28.24 12.51 -5.66
C PRO A 225 -27.72 11.08 -5.94
N PRO A 226 -28.47 10.27 -6.69
CA PRO A 226 -28.01 8.97 -7.16
C PRO A 226 -26.70 9.17 -7.95
N ASN A 227 -25.75 8.25 -7.81
CA ASN A 227 -24.42 8.30 -8.42
C ASN A 227 -23.47 9.38 -7.85
N ALA A 228 -23.77 9.99 -6.70
CA ALA A 228 -22.87 10.97 -6.10
C ALA A 228 -21.48 10.40 -5.81
N GLY A 229 -21.39 9.15 -5.36
CA GLY A 229 -20.12 8.47 -5.13
C GLY A 229 -19.35 8.22 -6.43
N MET A 230 -20.03 7.82 -7.51
CA MET A 230 -19.39 7.66 -8.83
C MET A 230 -18.84 9.00 -9.36
N ASN A 231 -19.60 10.09 -9.19
CA ASN A 231 -19.14 11.42 -9.60
C ASN A 231 -17.93 11.87 -8.79
N VAL A 232 -17.93 11.64 -7.47
CA VAL A 232 -16.79 11.93 -6.60
C VAL A 232 -15.61 11.01 -6.95
N GLY A 233 -15.84 9.73 -7.19
CA GLY A 233 -14.83 8.79 -7.65
C GLY A 233 -14.14 9.26 -8.93
N SER A 234 -14.92 9.58 -9.97
CA SER A 234 -14.40 10.09 -11.25
C SER A 234 -13.64 11.41 -11.12
N TYR A 235 -14.08 12.31 -10.24
CA TYR A 235 -13.33 13.53 -9.93
C TYR A 235 -11.99 13.22 -9.28
N LEU A 236 -11.98 12.30 -8.30
CA LEU A 236 -10.75 11.90 -7.61
C LEU A 236 -9.78 11.17 -8.55
N GLU A 237 -10.29 10.33 -9.46
CA GLU A 237 -9.47 9.67 -10.49
C GLU A 237 -8.78 10.68 -11.42
N LYS A 238 -9.52 11.69 -11.88
CA LYS A 238 -8.93 12.77 -12.69
C LYS A 238 -7.86 13.53 -11.91
N LYS A 239 -8.12 13.85 -10.64
CA LYS A 239 -7.16 14.52 -9.76
C LYS A 239 -5.94 13.65 -9.51
N PHE A 240 -6.14 12.35 -9.30
CA PHE A 240 -5.06 11.36 -9.15
C PHE A 240 -4.17 11.31 -10.41
N ALA A 241 -4.78 11.15 -11.59
CA ALA A 241 -4.03 11.10 -12.85
C ALA A 241 -3.24 12.38 -13.11
N GLN A 242 -3.82 13.56 -12.85
CA GLN A 242 -3.13 14.84 -12.98
C GLN A 242 -1.94 14.97 -12.01
N ARG A 243 -2.14 14.56 -10.75
CA ARG A 243 -1.09 14.59 -9.74
C ARG A 243 0.02 13.60 -10.06
N LEU A 244 -0.33 12.38 -10.49
CA LEU A 244 0.62 11.36 -10.94
C LEU A 244 1.49 11.86 -12.09
N ALA A 245 0.89 12.47 -13.10
CA ALA A 245 1.62 13.04 -14.23
C ALA A 245 2.60 14.15 -13.80
N ASN A 246 2.22 14.99 -12.83
CA ASN A 246 3.09 16.04 -12.31
C ASN A 246 4.27 15.46 -11.52
N GLU A 247 4.04 14.50 -10.63
CA GLU A 247 5.09 13.84 -9.86
C GLU A 247 6.03 13.03 -10.77
N ALA A 248 5.48 12.29 -11.74
CA ALA A 248 6.27 11.57 -12.73
C ALA A 248 7.16 12.52 -13.56
N LYS A 249 6.65 13.68 -13.95
CA LYS A 249 7.44 14.71 -14.65
C LYS A 249 8.56 15.24 -13.77
N SER A 250 8.28 15.48 -12.49
CA SER A 250 9.29 15.95 -11.53
C SER A 250 10.39 14.90 -11.34
N LEU A 251 10.01 13.64 -11.14
CA LEU A 251 10.95 12.52 -10.97
C LEU A 251 11.84 12.33 -12.21
N ARG A 252 11.23 12.32 -13.40
CA ARG A 252 11.95 12.19 -14.67
C ARG A 252 12.87 13.38 -14.98
N ARG A 253 12.60 14.54 -14.41
CA ARG A 253 13.49 15.71 -14.53
C ARG A 253 14.79 15.51 -13.75
N VAL A 254 14.72 14.88 -12.59
CA VAL A 254 15.88 14.59 -11.72
C VAL A 254 16.58 13.32 -12.17
N TYR A 255 15.81 12.27 -12.42
CA TYR A 255 16.31 10.95 -12.80
C TYR A 255 15.80 10.60 -14.19
N ARG A 256 16.65 10.81 -15.22
CA ARG A 256 16.34 10.38 -16.58
C ARG A 256 16.78 8.94 -16.74
N PRO A 257 15.86 7.97 -16.90
CA PRO A 257 16.24 6.60 -17.20
C PRO A 257 17.00 6.58 -18.52
N ARG A 258 18.26 6.19 -18.47
CA ARG A 258 19.06 6.00 -19.68
C ARG A 258 18.83 4.58 -20.17
N ILE A 259 17.74 4.37 -20.89
CA ILE A 259 17.53 3.12 -21.62
C ILE A 259 18.43 3.20 -22.88
N ARG A 260 19.66 2.75 -22.78
CA ARG A 260 20.40 2.36 -23.99
C ARG A 260 19.95 0.95 -24.35
N ARG A 261 19.04 0.84 -25.31
CA ARG A 261 18.82 -0.43 -26.01
C ARG A 261 20.13 -0.77 -26.70
N VAL A 262 20.79 -1.82 -26.27
CA VAL A 262 21.84 -2.47 -27.05
C VAL A 262 21.10 -3.24 -28.14
N PHE A 263 21.25 -2.79 -29.39
CA PHE A 263 20.83 -3.52 -30.56
C PHE A 263 21.92 -4.55 -30.90
#